data_76e809b1a1c63f66ba46e2654f9c3a5e
#
_entry.id   76e809b1a1c63f66ba46e2654f9c3a5e
#
_cell.length_a   1.000
_cell.length_b   1.000
_cell.length_c   1.000
_cell.angle_alpha   90.00
_cell.angle_beta   90.00
_cell.angle_gamma   90.00
#
_symmetry.space_group_name_H-M   'P 1'
#
loop_
_entity.id
_entity.type
_entity.pdbx_description
1 polymer ?
#
loop_
_entity_poly.entity_id
_entity_poly.type
_entity_poly.pdbx_seq_one_letter_code
_entity_poly.pdbx_strand_id
1 'polypeptide(L)'
;YVPKVSGKLSDPALRKWLTEFEMNSHAQRLTQRRAIEELSSRAPGFTSSAVKLTNALNIQNGDELLVAAMGHQGLRWDVQTADQQELAVLQKWLYQKSLTIAGGTKEVQLNIIAKRVLGLPD
;
A
#
# COMPACT_ATOMS: atom_id res chain seq x y z
N TYR A 1 9.45 -8.04 16.75
CA TYR A 1 10.71 -7.64 16.13
C TYR A 1 11.22 -6.28 16.62
N VAL A 2 10.39 -5.26 16.68
CA VAL A 2 10.83 -3.93 17.15
C VAL A 2 10.56 -3.76 18.63
N PRO A 3 11.59 -3.52 19.46
CA PRO A 3 11.42 -3.31 20.89
C PRO A 3 10.50 -2.11 21.18
N LYS A 4 9.77 -2.18 22.27
CA LYS A 4 8.96 -1.07 22.78
C LYS A 4 9.61 -0.47 24.03
N VAL A 5 9.65 0.84 24.09
CA VAL A 5 10.06 1.60 25.28
C VAL A 5 8.88 2.48 25.70
N SER A 6 8.41 2.33 26.93
CA SER A 6 7.24 3.03 27.47
C SER A 6 5.99 2.91 26.53
N GLY A 7 5.77 1.70 25.99
CA GLY A 7 4.63 1.40 25.11
C GLY A 7 4.76 1.93 23.67
N LYS A 8 5.85 2.60 23.32
CA LYS A 8 6.13 3.13 21.97
C LYS A 8 7.23 2.30 21.31
N LEU A 9 7.19 2.19 19.97
CA LEU A 9 8.30 1.63 19.21
C LEU A 9 9.59 2.38 19.53
N SER A 10 10.67 1.64 19.80
CA SER A 10 11.97 2.25 20.16
C SER A 10 12.59 3.00 19.00
N ASP A 11 12.39 2.52 17.75
CA ASP A 11 12.90 3.15 16.54
C ASP A 11 12.02 4.34 16.13
N PRO A 12 12.53 5.58 16.14
CA PRO A 12 11.77 6.76 15.78
C PRO A 12 11.46 6.83 14.27
N ALA A 13 12.32 6.25 13.40
CA ALA A 13 12.10 6.23 11.96
C ALA A 13 10.95 5.29 11.60
N LEU A 14 10.96 4.08 12.14
CA LEU A 14 9.84 3.14 11.98
C LEU A 14 8.54 3.68 12.58
N ARG A 15 8.62 4.38 13.72
CA ARG A 15 7.45 5.01 14.32
C ARG A 15 6.85 6.10 13.43
N LYS A 16 7.69 6.95 12.83
CA LYS A 16 7.26 7.96 11.86
C LYS A 16 6.61 7.29 10.65
N TRP A 17 7.27 6.31 10.07
CA TRP A 17 6.77 5.57 8.91
C TRP A 17 5.42 4.89 9.19
N LEU A 18 5.28 4.24 10.36
CA LEU A 18 4.00 3.64 10.76
C LEU A 18 2.89 4.69 10.88
N THR A 19 3.19 5.87 11.43
CA THR A 19 2.21 6.97 11.53
C THR A 19 1.76 7.43 10.14
N GLU A 20 2.69 7.64 9.21
CA GLU A 20 2.38 8.02 7.82
C GLU A 20 1.57 6.92 7.11
N PHE A 21 1.92 5.67 7.32
CA PHE A 21 1.15 4.53 6.78
C PHE A 21 -0.28 4.48 7.31
N GLU A 22 -0.48 4.68 8.61
CA GLU A 22 -1.82 4.72 9.22
C GLU A 22 -2.67 5.88 8.70
N MET A 23 -2.08 7.07 8.54
CA MET A 23 -2.75 8.23 7.94
C MET A 23 -3.19 7.94 6.51
N ASN A 24 -2.29 7.40 5.68
CA ASN A 24 -2.58 7.03 4.29
C ASN A 24 -3.64 5.93 4.21
N SER A 25 -3.58 4.93 5.09
CA SER A 25 -4.56 3.85 5.17
C SER A 25 -5.95 4.38 5.55
N HIS A 26 -6.00 5.35 6.46
CA HIS A 26 -7.27 6.00 6.82
C HIS A 26 -7.85 6.79 5.63
N ALA A 27 -7.03 7.62 4.97
CA ALA A 27 -7.43 8.37 3.78
C ALA A 27 -7.92 7.42 2.67
N GLN A 28 -7.21 6.30 2.47
CA GLN A 28 -7.58 5.27 1.50
C GLN A 28 -8.96 4.67 1.79
N ARG A 29 -9.26 4.33 3.06
CA ARG A 29 -10.59 3.82 3.43
C ARG A 29 -11.71 4.82 3.13
N LEU A 30 -11.49 6.11 3.41
CA LEU A 30 -12.47 7.17 3.09
C LEU A 30 -12.67 7.32 1.58
N THR A 31 -11.59 7.25 0.80
CA THR A 31 -11.65 7.33 -0.66
C THR A 31 -12.37 6.13 -1.27
N GLN A 32 -12.13 4.92 -0.74
CA GLN A 32 -12.85 3.71 -1.15
C GLN A 32 -14.36 3.83 -0.85
N ARG A 33 -14.72 4.33 0.32
CA ARG A 33 -16.12 4.57 0.68
C ARG A 33 -16.78 5.54 -0.29
N ARG A 34 -16.13 6.65 -0.61
CA ARG A 34 -16.62 7.60 -1.61
C ARG A 34 -16.81 6.94 -2.98
N ALA A 35 -15.88 6.11 -3.44
CA ALA A 35 -16.01 5.41 -4.72
C ALA A 35 -17.24 4.48 -4.74
N ILE A 36 -17.55 3.81 -3.64
CA ILE A 36 -18.75 2.97 -3.50
C ILE A 36 -20.02 3.83 -3.54
N GLU A 37 -20.04 4.97 -2.86
CA GLU A 37 -21.16 5.92 -2.86
C GLU A 37 -21.40 6.50 -4.26
N GLU A 38 -20.34 6.85 -5.03
CA GLU A 38 -20.43 7.28 -6.42
C GLU A 38 -21.08 6.20 -7.30
N LEU A 39 -20.65 4.95 -7.18
CA LEU A 39 -21.25 3.83 -7.94
C LEU A 39 -22.71 3.62 -7.59
N SER A 40 -23.08 3.72 -6.32
CA SER A 40 -24.45 3.55 -5.83
C SER A 40 -25.40 4.67 -6.33
N SER A 41 -24.88 5.88 -6.46
CA SER A 41 -25.63 7.06 -6.94
C SER A 41 -25.67 7.21 -8.46
N ARG A 42 -25.08 6.26 -9.21
CA ARG A 42 -24.86 6.35 -10.65
C ARG A 42 -24.09 7.59 -11.11
N ALA A 43 -23.30 8.17 -10.20
CA ALA A 43 -22.41 9.27 -10.52
C ALA A 43 -21.24 8.76 -11.42
N PRO A 44 -20.59 9.64 -12.18
CA PRO A 44 -19.38 9.26 -12.90
C PRO A 44 -18.34 8.67 -11.92
N GLY A 45 -17.94 7.42 -12.11
CA GLY A 45 -17.03 6.69 -11.21
C GLY A 45 -15.57 7.13 -11.31
N PHE A 46 -15.31 8.42 -11.21
CA PHE A 46 -13.97 9.00 -11.38
C PHE A 46 -13.01 8.60 -10.26
N THR A 47 -13.52 8.36 -9.05
CA THR A 47 -12.72 8.02 -7.89
C THR A 47 -12.06 6.64 -8.01
N SER A 48 -12.59 5.73 -8.84
CA SER A 48 -12.09 4.36 -8.98
C SER A 48 -10.62 4.27 -9.44
N SER A 49 -10.19 5.13 -10.38
CA SER A 49 -8.80 5.17 -10.85
C SER A 49 -7.85 5.68 -9.76
N ALA A 50 -8.26 6.67 -8.99
CA ALA A 50 -7.51 7.16 -7.84
C ALA A 50 -7.40 6.08 -6.75
N VAL A 51 -8.51 5.38 -6.45
CA VAL A 51 -8.53 4.25 -5.51
C VAL A 51 -7.55 3.17 -5.94
N LYS A 52 -7.55 2.76 -7.21
CA LYS A 52 -6.65 1.72 -7.73
C LYS A 52 -5.18 2.10 -7.54
N LEU A 53 -4.83 3.34 -7.92
CA LEU A 53 -3.47 3.83 -7.83
C LEU A 53 -2.98 3.92 -6.38
N THR A 54 -3.74 4.57 -5.53
CA THR A 54 -3.38 4.80 -4.11
C THR A 54 -3.39 3.50 -3.31
N ASN A 55 -4.32 2.57 -3.61
CA ASN A 55 -4.40 1.28 -2.94
C ASN A 55 -3.15 0.42 -3.21
N ALA A 56 -2.70 0.32 -4.47
CA ALA A 56 -1.50 -0.43 -4.82
C ALA A 56 -0.26 0.11 -4.08
N LEU A 57 -0.08 1.42 -4.06
CA LEU A 57 1.04 2.07 -3.36
C LEU A 57 0.96 1.89 -1.85
N ASN A 58 -0.23 1.99 -1.26
CA ASN A 58 -0.40 1.83 0.18
C ASN A 58 -0.15 0.39 0.64
N ILE A 59 -0.59 -0.61 -0.12
CA ILE A 59 -0.30 -2.02 0.15
C ILE A 59 1.21 -2.28 0.12
N GLN A 60 1.89 -1.84 -0.93
CA GLN A 60 3.35 -2.01 -1.05
C GLN A 60 4.09 -1.32 0.09
N ASN A 61 3.69 -0.11 0.47
CA ASN A 61 4.27 0.61 1.59
C ASN A 61 4.07 -0.12 2.93
N GLY A 62 2.91 -0.73 3.14
CA GLY A 62 2.62 -1.54 4.32
C GLY A 62 3.49 -2.80 4.41
N ASP A 63 3.67 -3.49 3.29
CA ASP A 63 4.54 -4.68 3.24
C ASP A 63 6.02 -4.30 3.43
N GLU A 64 6.48 -3.19 2.87
CA GLU A 64 7.83 -2.68 3.09
C GLU A 64 8.08 -2.28 4.56
N LEU A 65 7.11 -1.62 5.17
CA LEU A 65 7.16 -1.30 6.60
C LEU A 65 7.26 -2.57 7.46
N LEU A 66 6.49 -3.61 7.10
CA LEU A 66 6.52 -4.88 7.82
C LEU A 66 7.89 -5.57 7.68
N VAL A 67 8.44 -5.64 6.47
CA VAL A 67 9.78 -6.19 6.23
C VAL A 67 10.85 -5.38 6.96
N ALA A 68 10.77 -4.05 6.94
CA ALA A 68 11.69 -3.18 7.69
C ALA A 68 11.61 -3.42 9.21
N ALA A 69 10.40 -3.65 9.74
CA ALA A 69 10.21 -3.96 11.15
C ALA A 69 10.78 -5.33 11.56
N MET A 70 10.93 -6.27 10.62
CA MET A 70 11.58 -7.57 10.85
C MET A 70 13.10 -7.44 10.98
N GLY A 71 13.71 -6.34 10.57
CA GLY A 71 15.16 -6.15 10.61
C GLY A 71 15.90 -7.22 9.78
N HIS A 72 16.92 -7.88 10.36
CA HIS A 72 17.67 -8.92 9.62
C HIS A 72 16.84 -10.17 9.32
N GLN A 73 15.77 -10.45 10.04
CA GLN A 73 14.88 -11.55 9.70
C GLN A 73 14.16 -11.30 8.37
N GLY A 74 13.92 -10.03 8.02
CA GLY A 74 13.42 -9.63 6.71
C GLY A 74 14.37 -9.87 5.53
N LEU A 75 15.60 -10.31 5.77
CA LEU A 75 16.58 -10.69 4.75
C LEU A 75 16.75 -12.20 4.58
N ARG A 76 16.11 -13.00 5.44
CA ARG A 76 16.25 -14.46 5.42
C ARG A 76 15.31 -15.07 4.39
N TRP A 77 15.90 -15.75 3.40
CA TRP A 77 15.17 -16.43 2.34
C TRP A 77 15.36 -17.96 2.35
N ASP A 78 15.96 -18.51 3.39
CA ASP A 78 16.19 -19.93 3.48
C ASP A 78 14.92 -20.67 3.90
N VAL A 79 14.32 -21.39 2.96
CA VAL A 79 13.07 -22.14 3.13
C VAL A 79 13.19 -23.25 4.19
N GLN A 80 14.42 -23.74 4.44
CA GLN A 80 14.64 -24.86 5.37
C GLN A 80 14.79 -24.38 6.83
N THR A 81 15.32 -23.18 7.04
CA THR A 81 15.67 -22.68 8.38
C THR A 81 14.88 -21.45 8.81
N ALA A 82 14.17 -20.78 7.88
CA ALA A 82 13.34 -19.63 8.18
C ALA A 82 12.02 -20.04 8.86
N ASP A 83 11.53 -19.18 9.73
CA ASP A 83 10.15 -19.29 10.21
C ASP A 83 9.17 -19.15 9.05
N GLN A 84 8.17 -20.05 8.98
CA GLN A 84 7.24 -20.09 7.86
C GLN A 84 6.37 -18.83 7.78
N GLN A 85 6.08 -18.19 8.91
CA GLN A 85 5.31 -16.94 8.93
C GLN A 85 6.16 -15.77 8.41
N GLU A 86 7.43 -15.72 8.78
CA GLU A 86 8.39 -14.72 8.26
C GLU A 86 8.58 -14.88 6.76
N LEU A 87 8.77 -16.11 6.29
CA LEU A 87 8.91 -16.40 4.87
C LEU A 87 7.67 -16.01 4.08
N ALA A 88 6.46 -16.28 4.60
CA ALA A 88 5.21 -15.88 3.96
C ALA A 88 5.08 -14.34 3.81
N VAL A 89 5.57 -13.57 4.78
CA VAL A 89 5.62 -12.10 4.69
C VAL A 89 6.51 -11.67 3.53
N LEU A 90 7.69 -12.26 3.39
CA LEU A 90 8.63 -11.93 2.31
C LEU A 90 8.08 -12.31 0.93
N GLN A 91 7.48 -13.49 0.82
CA GLN A 91 6.83 -13.95 -0.41
C GLN A 91 5.70 -13.00 -0.82
N LYS A 92 4.85 -12.62 0.13
CA LYS A 92 3.78 -11.66 -0.08
C LYS A 92 4.31 -10.31 -0.52
N TRP A 93 5.33 -9.77 0.16
CA TRP A 93 5.98 -8.51 -0.20
C TRP A 93 6.48 -8.49 -1.64
N LEU A 94 7.17 -9.54 -2.08
CA LEU A 94 7.64 -9.68 -3.46
C LEU A 94 6.47 -9.78 -4.46
N TYR A 95 5.48 -10.64 -4.16
CA TYR A 95 4.31 -10.79 -5.01
C TYR A 95 3.56 -9.47 -5.21
N GLN A 96 3.42 -8.68 -4.17
CA GLN A 96 2.67 -7.44 -4.22
C GLN A 96 3.36 -6.31 -5.00
N LYS A 97 4.64 -6.46 -5.38
CA LYS A 97 5.29 -5.57 -6.37
C LYS A 97 4.54 -5.58 -7.72
N SER A 98 3.85 -6.67 -8.04
CA SER A 98 3.03 -6.76 -9.26
C SER A 98 1.80 -5.84 -9.25
N LEU A 99 1.33 -5.35 -8.11
CA LEU A 99 0.13 -4.52 -8.00
C LEU A 99 0.23 -3.17 -8.72
N THR A 100 1.44 -2.66 -8.90
CA THR A 100 1.69 -1.42 -9.68
C THR A 100 1.74 -1.67 -11.18
N ILE A 101 1.66 -2.92 -11.62
CA ILE A 101 1.63 -3.33 -13.02
C ILE A 101 0.26 -3.92 -13.35
N ALA A 102 -0.22 -4.84 -12.53
CA ALA A 102 -1.50 -5.53 -12.71
C ALA A 102 -2.69 -4.55 -12.74
N GLY A 103 -3.55 -4.69 -13.72
CA GLY A 103 -4.72 -3.82 -13.90
C GLY A 103 -4.37 -2.38 -14.35
N GLY A 104 -3.21 -2.17 -14.96
CA GLY A 104 -2.69 -0.91 -15.48
C GLY A 104 -1.64 -0.26 -14.59
N THR A 105 -0.55 0.17 -15.22
CA THR A 105 0.56 0.81 -14.52
C THR A 105 0.17 2.17 -13.93
N LYS A 106 1.05 2.72 -13.10
CA LYS A 106 0.89 4.07 -12.54
C LYS A 106 0.66 5.10 -13.64
N GLU A 107 1.43 5.03 -14.72
CA GLU A 107 1.35 5.95 -15.86
C GLU A 107 -0.02 5.85 -16.58
N VAL A 108 -0.49 4.62 -16.77
CA VAL A 108 -1.84 4.39 -17.36
C VAL A 108 -2.93 4.97 -16.46
N GLN A 109 -2.85 4.75 -15.14
CA GLN A 109 -3.84 5.31 -14.21
C GLN A 109 -3.78 6.84 -14.18
N LEU A 110 -2.58 7.44 -14.18
CA LEU A 110 -2.42 8.89 -14.24
C LEU A 110 -2.98 9.47 -15.55
N ASN A 111 -2.77 8.82 -16.70
CA ASN A 111 -3.37 9.23 -17.97
C ASN A 111 -4.90 9.15 -17.94
N ILE A 112 -5.47 8.11 -17.35
CA ILE A 112 -6.93 8.01 -17.18
C ILE A 112 -7.45 9.15 -16.31
N ILE A 113 -6.77 9.45 -15.21
CA ILE A 113 -7.14 10.57 -14.32
C ILE A 113 -7.02 11.89 -15.06
N ALA A 114 -5.91 12.14 -15.75
CA ALA A 114 -5.68 13.37 -16.50
C ALA A 114 -6.77 13.61 -17.53
N LYS A 115 -7.06 12.61 -18.38
CA LYS A 115 -8.00 12.76 -19.49
C LYS A 115 -9.47 12.70 -19.07
N ARG A 116 -9.84 11.72 -18.24
CA ARG A 116 -11.25 11.44 -17.93
C ARG A 116 -11.76 12.18 -16.70
N VAL A 117 -10.89 12.46 -15.73
CA VAL A 117 -11.28 13.13 -14.48
C VAL A 117 -11.02 14.63 -14.57
N LEU A 118 -9.85 15.03 -15.05
CA LEU A 118 -9.43 16.43 -15.11
C LEU A 118 -9.70 17.08 -16.47
N GLY A 119 -10.05 16.32 -17.52
CA GLY A 119 -10.33 16.85 -18.84
C GLY A 119 -9.13 17.52 -19.53
N LEU A 120 -7.90 17.09 -19.18
CA LEU A 120 -6.69 17.64 -19.77
C LEU A 120 -6.55 17.18 -21.24
N PRO A 121 -5.97 18.02 -22.10
CA PRO A 121 -5.72 17.67 -23.51
C PRO A 121 -4.71 16.53 -23.64
N ASP A 122 -4.70 15.90 -24.81
CA ASP A 122 -3.74 14.85 -25.20
C ASP A 122 -2.32 15.39 -25.35
#